data_ebb84161c98cd8b192c054945080c1b9
#
_entry.id   ebb84161c98cd8b192c054945080c1b9
#
_cell.length_a   1.000
_cell.length_b   1.000
_cell.length_c   1.000
_cell.angle_alpha   90.00
_cell.angle_beta   90.00
_cell.angle_gamma   90.00
#
_symmetry.space_group_name_H-M   'P 1'
#
loop_
_entity.id
_entity.type
_entity.pdbx_description
1 polymer ?
#
loop_
_entity_poly.entity_id
_entity_poly.type
_entity_poly.pdbx_seq_one_letter_code
_entity_poly.pdbx_strand_id
1 'polypeptide(L)'
;MDYEVLVRQCFIQEKMIEEMKQDLSRFKREILDTPEARQQYQPLSNSGGQHTDKSVGVTFEVKRKYTWDQDALHSLWYQQPDENLPPFLTRSFVYKVNMTQYKEWAIANPSEAARMSAALSTELGEPSIKSIKLKEEDNESISAG
;
A
#
# COMPACT_ATOMS: atom_id res chain seq x y z
N MET A 1 -13.38 -3.56 40.80
CA MET A 1 -12.49 -4.63 40.35
C MET A 1 -11.07 -4.26 40.72
N ASP A 2 -10.31 -5.23 41.23
CA ASP A 2 -8.94 -4.99 41.69
C ASP A 2 -8.02 -4.60 40.52
N TYR A 3 -7.11 -3.69 40.77
CA TYR A 3 -6.14 -3.19 39.82
C TYR A 3 -5.30 -4.31 39.17
N GLU A 4 -4.80 -5.24 39.98
CA GLU A 4 -4.00 -6.37 39.47
C GLU A 4 -4.82 -7.27 38.55
N VAL A 5 -6.08 -7.50 38.87
CA VAL A 5 -6.98 -8.34 38.05
C VAL A 5 -7.22 -7.67 36.69
N LEU A 6 -7.44 -6.36 36.69
CA LEU A 6 -7.62 -5.59 35.45
C LEU A 6 -6.38 -5.64 34.57
N VAL A 7 -5.19 -5.50 35.16
CA VAL A 7 -3.92 -5.57 34.42
C VAL A 7 -3.75 -6.94 33.80
N ARG A 8 -4.03 -8.01 34.52
CA ARG A 8 -3.93 -9.38 34.00
C ARG A 8 -4.92 -9.63 32.87
N GLN A 9 -6.15 -9.16 33.02
CA GLN A 9 -7.16 -9.29 31.96
C GLN A 9 -6.75 -8.55 30.69
N CYS A 10 -6.22 -7.33 30.83
CA CYS A 10 -5.72 -6.55 29.72
C CYS A 10 -4.59 -7.32 28.99
N PHE A 11 -3.64 -7.86 29.73
CA PHE A 11 -2.54 -8.64 29.15
C PHE A 11 -3.02 -9.87 28.39
N ILE A 12 -3.98 -10.60 28.97
CA ILE A 12 -4.57 -11.79 28.32
C ILE A 12 -5.26 -11.40 27.01
N GLN A 13 -6.04 -10.32 27.05
CA GLN A 13 -6.74 -9.86 25.86
C GLN A 13 -5.80 -9.38 24.76
N GLU A 14 -4.72 -8.69 25.12
CA GLU A 14 -3.70 -8.28 24.16
C GLU A 14 -3.06 -9.48 23.48
N LYS A 15 -2.76 -10.54 24.23
CA LYS A 15 -2.25 -11.78 23.65
C LYS A 15 -3.25 -12.44 22.70
N MET A 16 -4.52 -12.48 23.10
CA MET A 16 -5.57 -13.04 22.26
C MET A 16 -5.71 -12.25 20.95
N ILE A 17 -5.67 -10.93 21.03
CA ILE A 17 -5.73 -10.06 19.85
C ILE A 17 -4.55 -10.36 18.92
N GLU A 18 -3.34 -10.46 19.48
CA GLU A 18 -2.15 -10.75 18.68
C GLU A 18 -2.23 -12.10 17.98
N GLU A 19 -2.68 -13.13 18.69
CA GLU A 19 -2.89 -14.46 18.10
C GLU A 19 -3.94 -14.42 16.99
N MET A 20 -5.03 -13.68 17.19
CA MET A 20 -6.07 -13.52 16.18
C MET A 20 -5.56 -12.77 14.95
N LYS A 21 -4.70 -11.76 15.12
CA LYS A 21 -4.07 -11.05 14.02
C LYS A 21 -3.17 -11.98 13.21
N GLN A 22 -2.40 -12.82 13.88
CA GLN A 22 -1.55 -13.81 13.23
C GLN A 22 -2.35 -14.81 12.43
N ASP A 23 -3.45 -15.31 13.01
CA ASP A 23 -4.36 -16.23 12.33
C ASP A 23 -4.98 -15.58 11.11
N LEU A 24 -5.41 -14.33 11.21
CA LEU A 24 -5.98 -13.60 10.10
C LEU A 24 -4.95 -13.42 8.95
N SER A 25 -3.71 -13.10 9.30
CA SER A 25 -2.63 -12.98 8.32
C SER A 25 -2.38 -14.30 7.60
N ARG A 26 -2.42 -15.41 8.35
CA ARG A 26 -2.25 -16.75 7.78
C ARG A 26 -3.39 -17.08 6.81
N PHE A 27 -4.63 -16.83 7.20
CA PHE A 27 -5.79 -17.10 6.33
C PHE A 27 -5.73 -16.25 5.05
N LYS A 28 -5.36 -14.98 5.16
CA LYS A 28 -5.19 -14.11 3.98
C LYS A 28 -4.12 -14.66 3.04
N ARG A 29 -3.02 -15.18 3.59
CA ARG A 29 -1.96 -15.80 2.79
C ARG A 29 -2.44 -17.06 2.11
N GLU A 30 -3.21 -17.90 2.81
CA GLU A 30 -3.80 -19.09 2.23
C GLU A 30 -4.74 -18.76 1.07
N ILE A 31 -5.54 -17.69 1.20
CA ILE A 31 -6.40 -17.21 0.11
C ILE A 31 -5.55 -16.82 -1.11
N LEU A 32 -4.48 -16.06 -0.89
CA LEU A 32 -3.59 -15.61 -1.97
C LEU A 32 -2.91 -16.76 -2.71
N ASP A 33 -2.72 -17.90 -2.04
CA ASP A 33 -2.09 -19.08 -2.63
C ASP A 33 -3.06 -19.94 -3.46
N THR A 34 -4.35 -19.62 -3.44
CA THR A 34 -5.32 -20.36 -4.25
C THR A 34 -5.21 -19.97 -5.73
N PRO A 35 -5.49 -20.92 -6.65
CA PRO A 35 -5.52 -20.61 -8.09
C PRO A 35 -6.55 -19.54 -8.44
N GLU A 36 -7.70 -19.54 -7.80
CA GLU A 36 -8.77 -18.60 -8.02
C GLU A 36 -8.33 -17.17 -7.70
N ALA A 37 -7.66 -16.99 -6.57
CA ALA A 37 -7.11 -15.68 -6.19
C ALA A 37 -6.04 -15.22 -7.17
N ARG A 38 -5.16 -16.12 -7.60
CA ARG A 38 -4.10 -15.79 -8.57
C ARG A 38 -4.67 -15.26 -9.87
N GLN A 39 -5.75 -15.84 -10.37
CA GLN A 39 -6.41 -15.35 -11.58
C GLN A 39 -6.90 -13.92 -11.40
N GLN A 40 -7.35 -13.55 -10.20
CA GLN A 40 -7.86 -12.23 -9.91
C GLN A 40 -6.75 -11.18 -9.78
N TYR A 41 -5.63 -11.50 -9.13
CA TYR A 41 -4.60 -10.50 -8.88
C TYR A 41 -3.44 -10.52 -9.87
N GLN A 42 -3.30 -11.53 -10.71
CA GLN A 42 -2.17 -11.64 -11.65
C GLN A 42 -2.01 -10.42 -12.56
N PRO A 43 -3.07 -9.82 -13.11
CA PRO A 43 -2.92 -8.58 -13.88
C PRO A 43 -2.33 -7.43 -13.06
N LEU A 44 -2.58 -7.38 -11.75
CA LEU A 44 -2.03 -6.35 -10.88
C LEU A 44 -0.53 -6.50 -10.66
N SER A 45 0.01 -7.70 -10.83
CA SER A 45 1.45 -7.95 -10.67
C SER A 45 2.30 -7.20 -11.68
N ASN A 46 1.71 -6.77 -12.80
CA ASN A 46 2.40 -5.99 -13.83
C ASN A 46 2.20 -4.49 -13.69
N SER A 47 1.06 -4.06 -13.19
CA SER A 47 0.67 -2.64 -13.18
C SER A 47 0.50 -2.06 -11.78
N GLY A 48 0.35 -2.89 -10.75
CA GLY A 48 -0.08 -2.45 -9.44
C GLY A 48 -1.56 -2.05 -9.44
N GLY A 49 -2.05 -1.65 -8.28
CA GLY A 49 -3.42 -1.19 -8.12
C GLY A 49 -4.29 -2.16 -7.35
N GLN A 50 -5.60 -2.06 -7.53
CA GLN A 50 -6.60 -2.82 -6.81
C GLN A 50 -7.58 -3.50 -7.78
N HIS A 51 -8.08 -4.66 -7.38
CA HIS A 51 -9.11 -5.37 -8.10
C HIS A 51 -10.01 -6.12 -7.11
N THR A 52 -11.32 -6.01 -7.28
CA THR A 52 -12.30 -6.67 -6.43
C THR A 52 -12.91 -7.86 -7.18
N ASP A 53 -12.81 -9.04 -6.57
CA ASP A 53 -13.58 -10.20 -7.00
C ASP A 53 -14.96 -10.09 -6.37
N LYS A 54 -15.93 -9.62 -7.15
CA LYS A 54 -17.28 -9.38 -6.67
C LYS A 54 -18.02 -10.67 -6.30
N SER A 55 -17.60 -11.81 -6.83
CA SER A 55 -18.26 -13.08 -6.53
C SER A 55 -18.11 -13.50 -5.08
N VAL A 56 -16.99 -13.15 -4.45
CA VAL A 56 -16.69 -13.51 -3.05
C VAL A 56 -16.43 -12.28 -2.17
N GLY A 57 -16.47 -11.07 -2.73
CA GLY A 57 -16.29 -9.83 -1.97
C GLY A 57 -14.87 -9.57 -1.49
N VAL A 58 -13.86 -10.05 -2.20
CA VAL A 58 -12.45 -9.86 -1.84
C VAL A 58 -11.82 -8.80 -2.74
N THR A 59 -11.14 -7.83 -2.13
CA THR A 59 -10.36 -6.82 -2.85
C THR A 59 -8.88 -7.15 -2.71
N PHE A 60 -8.24 -7.40 -3.84
CA PHE A 60 -6.79 -7.62 -3.91
C PHE A 60 -6.08 -6.31 -4.20
N GLU A 61 -4.87 -6.18 -3.68
CA GLU A 61 -4.05 -4.98 -3.87
C GLU A 61 -2.59 -5.35 -4.08
N VAL A 62 -1.97 -4.70 -5.07
CA VAL A 62 -0.52 -4.71 -5.24
C VAL A 62 -0.07 -3.26 -5.17
N LYS A 63 0.65 -2.92 -4.11
CA LYS A 63 1.12 -1.56 -3.86
C LYS A 63 2.33 -1.25 -4.73
N ARG A 64 2.39 -0.01 -5.24
CA ARG A 64 3.57 0.51 -5.92
C ARG A 64 4.49 1.15 -4.89
N LYS A 65 5.76 0.80 -4.94
CA LYS A 65 6.79 1.43 -4.12
C LYS A 65 7.65 2.31 -5.02
N TYR A 66 7.73 3.59 -4.69
CA TYR A 66 8.51 4.57 -5.43
C TYR A 66 9.84 4.83 -4.73
N THR A 67 10.91 4.83 -5.50
CA THR A 67 12.25 5.15 -5.00
C THR A 67 12.89 6.14 -5.97
N TRP A 68 13.51 7.19 -5.42
CA TRP A 68 14.16 8.23 -6.20
C TRP A 68 15.68 8.11 -6.11
N ASP A 69 16.34 8.14 -7.26
CA ASP A 69 17.80 8.18 -7.35
C ASP A 69 18.27 9.58 -6.93
N GLN A 70 18.94 9.65 -5.78
CA GLN A 70 19.38 10.92 -5.19
C GLN A 70 20.42 11.61 -6.05
N ASP A 71 21.35 10.87 -6.66
CA ASP A 71 22.37 11.45 -7.52
C ASP A 71 21.75 12.06 -8.78
N ALA A 72 20.78 11.36 -9.37
CA ALA A 72 20.07 11.89 -10.53
C ALA A 72 19.26 13.13 -10.18
N LEU A 73 18.58 13.15 -9.02
CA LEU A 73 17.87 14.35 -8.57
C LEU A 73 18.81 15.51 -8.32
N HIS A 74 19.97 15.24 -7.71
CA HIS A 74 20.99 16.25 -7.49
C HIS A 74 21.45 16.85 -8.83
N SER A 75 21.74 16.01 -9.81
CA SER A 75 22.16 16.47 -11.14
C SER A 75 21.13 17.35 -11.83
N LEU A 76 19.84 17.09 -11.61
CA LEU A 76 18.75 17.88 -12.19
C LEU A 76 18.56 19.23 -11.51
N TRP A 77 18.74 19.30 -10.19
CA TRP A 77 18.28 20.43 -9.39
C TRP A 77 19.37 21.20 -8.65
N TYR A 78 20.64 20.77 -8.69
CA TYR A 78 21.69 21.39 -7.85
C TYR A 78 21.94 22.87 -8.14
N GLN A 79 21.71 23.31 -9.38
CA GLN A 79 21.90 24.70 -9.77
C GLN A 79 20.72 25.61 -9.40
N GLN A 80 19.58 25.02 -9.06
CA GLN A 80 18.41 25.78 -8.68
C GLN A 80 18.46 26.14 -7.20
N PRO A 81 18.18 27.40 -6.82
CA PRO A 81 18.04 27.75 -5.42
C PRO A 81 16.78 27.09 -4.83
N ASP A 82 16.78 26.88 -3.51
CA ASP A 82 15.67 26.23 -2.82
C ASP A 82 14.31 26.87 -3.10
N GLU A 83 14.31 28.20 -3.28
CA GLU A 83 13.11 28.99 -3.57
C GLU A 83 12.47 28.62 -4.90
N ASN A 84 13.27 28.13 -5.86
CA ASN A 84 12.82 27.77 -7.21
C ASN A 84 12.50 26.29 -7.36
N LEU A 85 12.66 25.48 -6.31
CA LEU A 85 12.28 24.06 -6.36
C LEU A 85 10.77 23.94 -6.41
N PRO A 86 10.24 22.97 -7.20
CA PRO A 86 8.80 22.69 -7.19
C PRO A 86 8.31 22.33 -5.78
N PRO A 87 7.03 22.62 -5.45
CA PRO A 87 6.49 22.38 -4.09
C PRO A 87 6.61 20.94 -3.58
N PHE A 88 6.62 19.97 -4.49
CA PHE A 88 6.71 18.56 -4.13
C PHE A 88 8.14 18.12 -3.79
N LEU A 89 9.14 18.95 -4.07
CA LEU A 89 10.56 18.60 -3.94
C LEU A 89 11.19 19.40 -2.81
N THR A 90 11.69 18.69 -1.81
CA THR A 90 12.39 19.28 -0.68
C THR A 90 13.84 18.81 -0.70
N ARG A 91 14.77 19.76 -0.54
CA ARG A 91 16.20 19.48 -0.49
C ARG A 91 16.72 19.70 0.93
N SER A 92 17.38 18.66 1.47
CA SER A 92 18.17 18.75 2.70
C SER A 92 19.44 17.93 2.47
N PHE A 93 19.72 16.91 3.28
CA PHE A 93 20.78 15.96 2.97
C PHE A 93 20.37 14.98 1.84
N VAL A 94 19.05 14.72 1.72
CA VAL A 94 18.46 13.92 0.64
C VAL A 94 17.27 14.67 0.05
N TYR A 95 16.98 14.39 -1.22
CA TYR A 95 15.77 14.91 -1.85
C TYR A 95 14.56 14.09 -1.42
N LYS A 96 13.47 14.78 -1.08
CA LYS A 96 12.19 14.17 -0.77
C LYS A 96 11.16 14.64 -1.78
N VAL A 97 10.36 13.72 -2.29
CA VAL A 97 9.35 14.00 -3.31
C VAL A 97 7.98 13.63 -2.77
N ASN A 98 7.03 14.57 -2.81
CA ASN A 98 5.63 14.27 -2.59
C ASN A 98 5.06 13.70 -3.89
N MET A 99 4.78 12.39 -3.90
CA MET A 99 4.37 11.68 -5.13
C MET A 99 3.04 12.18 -5.69
N THR A 100 2.10 12.57 -4.85
CA THR A 100 0.80 13.08 -5.31
C THR A 100 0.99 14.38 -6.09
N GLN A 101 1.76 15.31 -5.53
CA GLN A 101 2.05 16.59 -6.17
C GLN A 101 2.92 16.41 -7.42
N TYR A 102 3.86 15.47 -7.38
CA TYR A 102 4.70 15.17 -8.55
C TYR A 102 3.86 14.70 -9.74
N LYS A 103 2.91 13.80 -9.52
CA LYS A 103 2.05 13.28 -10.59
C LYS A 103 1.24 14.39 -11.26
N GLU A 104 0.70 15.32 -10.47
CA GLU A 104 -0.03 16.47 -10.98
C GLU A 104 0.88 17.41 -11.78
N TRP A 105 2.05 17.71 -11.25
CA TRP A 105 3.04 18.54 -11.92
C TRP A 105 3.52 17.94 -13.24
N ALA A 106 3.72 16.60 -13.27
CA ALA A 106 4.21 15.90 -14.46
C ALA A 106 3.23 15.99 -15.63
N ILE A 107 1.93 16.01 -15.35
CA ILE A 107 0.90 16.17 -16.38
C ILE A 107 0.99 17.58 -17.00
N ALA A 108 1.24 18.59 -16.19
CA ALA A 108 1.35 19.98 -16.65
C ALA A 108 2.71 20.28 -17.29
N ASN A 109 3.76 19.50 -16.99
CA ASN A 109 5.14 19.78 -17.44
C ASN A 109 5.79 18.50 -18.04
N PRO A 110 5.28 17.98 -19.16
CA PRO A 110 5.71 16.67 -19.67
C PRO A 110 7.19 16.60 -20.06
N SER A 111 7.76 17.65 -20.60
CA SER A 111 9.18 17.65 -21.01
C SER A 111 10.13 17.57 -19.82
N GLU A 112 9.85 18.34 -18.77
CA GLU A 112 10.64 18.33 -17.54
C GLU A 112 10.42 17.05 -16.74
N ALA A 113 9.19 16.55 -16.75
CA ALA A 113 8.84 15.29 -16.10
C ALA A 113 9.59 14.10 -16.73
N ALA A 114 9.80 14.12 -18.03
CA ALA A 114 10.56 13.05 -18.71
C ALA A 114 12.00 12.99 -18.20
N ARG A 115 12.63 14.14 -17.94
CA ARG A 115 13.98 14.19 -17.35
C ARG A 115 13.99 13.70 -15.91
N MET A 116 13.01 14.14 -15.12
CA MET A 116 12.93 13.78 -13.70
C MET A 116 12.58 12.31 -13.51
N SER A 117 11.80 11.72 -14.40
CA SER A 117 11.39 10.33 -14.32
C SER A 117 12.57 9.35 -14.39
N ALA A 118 13.70 9.76 -14.97
CA ALA A 118 14.92 8.94 -14.98
C ALA A 118 15.44 8.64 -13.58
N ALA A 119 15.14 9.51 -12.59
CA ALA A 119 15.54 9.31 -11.20
C ALA A 119 14.57 8.43 -10.41
N LEU A 120 13.41 8.10 -10.98
CA LEU A 120 12.36 7.36 -10.30
C LEU A 120 12.45 5.88 -10.62
N SER A 121 12.52 5.06 -9.58
CA SER A 121 12.33 3.61 -9.67
C SER A 121 11.03 3.24 -9.00
N THR A 122 10.26 2.37 -9.63
CA THR A 122 8.99 1.89 -9.09
C THR A 122 9.08 0.38 -8.92
N GLU A 123 8.84 -0.08 -7.70
CA GLU A 123 8.73 -1.50 -7.40
C GLU A 123 7.28 -1.83 -7.10
N LEU A 124 6.86 -3.02 -7.51
CA LEU A 124 5.55 -3.55 -7.17
C LEU A 124 5.70 -4.43 -5.94
N GLY A 125 4.84 -4.19 -4.94
CA GLY A 125 4.82 -5.00 -3.73
C GLY A 125 4.20 -6.37 -3.98
N GLU A 126 4.29 -7.23 -2.99
CA GLU A 126 3.62 -8.52 -3.01
C GLU A 126 2.09 -8.31 -3.03
N PRO A 127 1.34 -9.20 -3.70
CA PRO A 127 -0.12 -9.16 -3.63
C PRO A 127 -0.61 -9.26 -2.19
N SER A 128 -1.61 -8.49 -1.86
CA SER A 128 -2.22 -8.50 -0.54
C SER A 128 -3.74 -8.41 -0.66
N ILE A 129 -4.43 -8.77 0.41
CA ILE A 129 -5.88 -8.62 0.52
C ILE A 129 -6.16 -7.33 1.28
N LYS A 130 -6.77 -6.36 0.61
CA LYS A 130 -7.14 -5.09 1.21
C LYS A 130 -8.38 -5.20 2.08
N SER A 131 -9.39 -5.94 1.62
CA SER A 131 -10.63 -6.08 2.35
C SER A 131 -11.39 -7.33 1.90
N ILE A 132 -12.24 -7.83 2.80
CA ILE A 132 -13.18 -8.92 2.52
C ILE A 132 -14.55 -8.43 2.99
N LYS A 133 -15.52 -8.42 2.07
CA LYS A 133 -16.91 -8.07 2.38
C LYS A 133 -17.80 -9.16 1.81
N LEU A 134 -18.39 -9.96 2.70
CA LEU A 134 -19.33 -10.99 2.29
C LEU A 134 -20.60 -10.31 1.75
N LYS A 135 -21.23 -10.99 0.79
CA LYS A 135 -22.53 -10.56 0.29
C LYS A 135 -23.55 -10.67 1.44
N GLU A 136 -24.54 -9.79 1.43
CA GLU A 136 -25.59 -9.76 2.45
C GLU A 136 -26.28 -11.10 2.64
N GLU A 137 -26.52 -11.82 1.56
CA GLU A 137 -27.08 -13.18 1.59
C GLU A 137 -26.22 -14.15 2.37
N ASP A 138 -24.90 -14.08 2.22
CA ASP A 138 -23.94 -14.94 2.94
C ASP A 138 -23.92 -14.57 4.41
N ASN A 139 -24.01 -13.28 4.75
CA ASN A 139 -24.09 -12.81 6.13
C ASN A 139 -25.36 -13.30 6.83
N GLU A 140 -26.49 -13.30 6.14
CA GLU A 140 -27.76 -13.82 6.68
C GLU A 140 -27.65 -15.32 6.97
N SER A 141 -27.02 -16.09 6.07
CA SER A 141 -26.79 -17.52 6.27
C SER A 141 -25.93 -17.78 7.50
N ILE A 142 -24.91 -16.99 7.73
CA ILE A 142 -24.04 -17.09 8.90
C ILE A 142 -24.80 -16.71 10.16
N SER A 143 -25.64 -15.69 10.10
CA SER A 143 -26.44 -15.22 11.23
C SER A 143 -27.51 -16.22 11.64
N ALA A 144 -28.07 -16.97 10.70
CA ALA A 144 -29.09 -17.98 10.94
C ALA A 144 -28.54 -19.29 11.52
N GLY A 145 -27.25 -19.48 11.42
CA GLY A 145 -26.56 -20.64 11.99
C GLY A 145 -26.13 -20.39 13.41
#